data_420aa39c3f725d98ff2ffb9105dbf039
#
_entry.id   420aa39c3f725d98ff2ffb9105dbf039
#
_cell.length_a   1.000
_cell.length_b   1.000
_cell.length_c   1.000
_cell.angle_alpha   90.00
_cell.angle_beta   90.00
_cell.angle_gamma   90.00
#
_symmetry.space_group_name_H-M   'P 1'
#
loop_
_entity.id
_entity.type
_entity.pdbx_description
1 polymer ?
#
loop_
_entity_poly.entity_id
_entity_poly.type
_entity_poly.pdbx_seq_one_letter_code
_entity_poly.pdbx_strand_id
1 'polypeptide(L)'
;FGAVGTPTWFGFAPLGLDQKSIMEIGMRTGVMHFFAGFIIPVIGLSFIVPWAEIRKNLGFIGIAVFSCTLPYVALAMVNEEFPSLVAGAIGLMVSVFAANRGWGLSKDYAKDPNAEKVPFAQVAKALAPLGMLIGMLVITRIKQLGIKGLLTSKEEWFSFQLPFDLSKITVSDSLTITFGNIFGQGVNASYQTLYVPAWIPFVFTVWICILLYKTKFKDAWSFYAATFNQTKKPLLALMGALIMVQLMMVGGDDSMVKI
;
A
#
# COMPACT_ATOMS: atom_id res chain seq x y z
N PHE A 1 8.75 -3.45 -3.27
CA PHE A 1 7.79 -4.56 -3.32
C PHE A 1 6.40 -4.03 -2.96
N GLY A 2 5.57 -3.60 -3.88
CA GLY A 2 4.29 -3.01 -3.53
C GLY A 2 3.23 -3.09 -4.61
N ALA A 3 3.50 -3.81 -5.70
CA ALA A 3 2.56 -3.85 -6.81
C ALA A 3 1.32 -4.70 -6.50
N VAL A 4 1.46 -5.80 -5.75
CA VAL A 4 0.29 -6.52 -5.23
C VAL A 4 -0.13 -5.89 -3.91
N GLY A 5 -1.23 -5.22 -3.93
CA GLY A 5 -1.77 -4.40 -2.85
C GLY A 5 -2.62 -3.28 -3.39
N THR A 6 -2.60 -2.12 -2.73
CA THR A 6 -3.35 -0.93 -3.15
C THR A 6 -3.16 -0.56 -4.64
N PRO A 7 -1.95 -0.61 -5.23
CA PRO A 7 -1.78 -0.34 -6.66
C PRO A 7 -2.54 -1.30 -7.58
N THR A 8 -2.57 -2.60 -7.25
CA THR A 8 -3.33 -3.60 -8.00
C THR A 8 -4.82 -3.30 -7.95
N TRP A 9 -5.33 -2.97 -6.77
CA TRP A 9 -6.73 -2.62 -6.59
C TRP A 9 -7.10 -1.38 -7.41
N PHE A 10 -6.34 -0.29 -7.34
CA PHE A 10 -6.60 0.92 -8.11
C PHE A 10 -6.48 0.72 -9.62
N GLY A 11 -5.52 -0.10 -10.05
CA GLY A 11 -5.28 -0.34 -11.47
C GLY A 11 -6.37 -1.19 -12.12
N PHE A 12 -6.91 -2.17 -11.41
CA PHE A 12 -7.84 -3.13 -11.98
C PHE A 12 -9.31 -2.93 -11.59
N ALA A 13 -9.59 -2.19 -10.50
CA ALA A 13 -10.97 -1.92 -10.09
C ALA A 13 -11.84 -1.27 -11.19
N PRO A 14 -11.34 -0.32 -11.99
CA PRO A 14 -12.12 0.27 -13.07
C PRO A 14 -12.47 -0.69 -14.20
N LEU A 15 -11.71 -1.78 -14.37
CA LEU A 15 -11.92 -2.75 -15.45
C LEU A 15 -13.07 -3.73 -15.18
N GLY A 16 -13.64 -3.72 -13.98
CA GLY A 16 -14.75 -4.59 -13.62
C GLY A 16 -14.43 -6.09 -13.68
N LEU A 17 -13.14 -6.46 -13.56
CA LEU A 17 -12.72 -7.86 -13.59
C LEU A 17 -13.32 -8.64 -12.40
N ASP A 18 -13.58 -9.91 -12.64
CA ASP A 18 -14.01 -10.81 -11.60
C ASP A 18 -12.88 -11.06 -10.57
N GLN A 19 -13.26 -11.38 -9.33
CA GLN A 19 -12.32 -11.56 -8.21
C GLN A 19 -11.26 -12.63 -8.51
N LYS A 20 -11.61 -13.66 -9.27
CA LYS A 20 -10.69 -14.74 -9.65
C LYS A 20 -9.59 -14.22 -10.56
N SER A 21 -9.94 -13.43 -11.56
CA SER A 21 -8.97 -12.82 -12.48
C SER A 21 -8.03 -11.86 -11.77
N ILE A 22 -8.54 -11.04 -10.84
CA ILE A 22 -7.72 -10.12 -10.04
C ILE A 22 -6.73 -10.92 -9.18
N MET A 23 -7.17 -11.99 -8.53
CA MET A 23 -6.29 -12.83 -7.72
C MET A 23 -5.22 -13.54 -8.58
N GLU A 24 -5.57 -14.02 -9.77
CA GLU A 24 -4.62 -14.65 -10.69
C GLU A 24 -3.54 -13.66 -11.15
N ILE A 25 -3.92 -12.43 -11.50
CA ILE A 25 -2.99 -11.35 -11.83
C ILE A 25 -2.10 -11.04 -10.61
N GLY A 26 -2.68 -10.93 -9.42
CA GLY A 26 -1.95 -10.71 -8.18
C GLY A 26 -0.90 -11.80 -7.92
N MET A 27 -1.27 -13.05 -8.08
CA MET A 27 -0.37 -14.20 -7.92
C MET A 27 0.79 -14.16 -8.94
N ARG A 28 0.48 -13.96 -10.22
CA ARG A 28 1.51 -13.89 -11.27
C ARG A 28 2.49 -12.73 -11.03
N THR A 29 1.96 -11.57 -10.64
CA THR A 29 2.76 -10.41 -10.25
C THR A 29 3.61 -10.72 -9.02
N GLY A 30 3.06 -11.42 -8.03
CA GLY A 30 3.78 -11.86 -6.84
C GLY A 30 4.99 -12.74 -7.17
N VAL A 31 4.82 -13.69 -8.08
CA VAL A 31 5.91 -14.56 -8.56
C VAL A 31 6.99 -13.75 -9.28
N MET A 32 6.63 -12.81 -10.15
CA MET A 32 7.60 -11.92 -10.80
C MET A 32 8.40 -11.11 -9.77
N HIS A 33 7.72 -10.58 -8.77
CA HIS A 33 8.37 -9.82 -7.70
C HIS A 33 9.25 -10.71 -6.80
N PHE A 34 8.93 -11.99 -6.65
CA PHE A 34 9.80 -12.93 -5.95
C PHE A 34 11.19 -12.96 -6.61
N PHE A 35 11.25 -13.17 -7.92
CA PHE A 35 12.53 -13.16 -8.64
C PHE A 35 13.21 -11.80 -8.64
N ALA A 36 12.46 -10.73 -8.89
CA ALA A 36 12.98 -9.36 -8.85
C ALA A 36 13.55 -9.00 -7.47
N GLY A 37 12.98 -9.58 -6.41
CA GLY A 37 13.42 -9.39 -5.04
C GLY A 37 14.84 -9.83 -4.73
N PHE A 38 15.40 -10.73 -5.51
CA PHE A 38 16.81 -11.12 -5.38
C PHE A 38 17.77 -10.17 -6.08
N ILE A 39 17.31 -9.52 -7.13
CA ILE A 39 18.17 -8.69 -8.01
C ILE A 39 18.13 -7.24 -7.54
N ILE A 40 16.94 -6.66 -7.38
CA ILE A 40 16.76 -5.24 -7.12
C ILE A 40 17.45 -4.76 -5.82
N PRO A 41 17.33 -5.45 -4.66
CA PRO A 41 18.01 -5.03 -3.44
C PRO A 41 19.53 -5.06 -3.55
N VAL A 42 20.08 -6.04 -4.27
CA VAL A 42 21.52 -6.17 -4.48
C VAL A 42 22.03 -5.01 -5.34
N ILE A 43 21.32 -4.68 -6.42
CA ILE A 43 21.63 -3.51 -7.25
C ILE A 43 21.52 -2.23 -6.42
N GLY A 44 20.42 -2.07 -5.66
CA GLY A 44 20.23 -0.90 -4.80
C GLY A 44 21.34 -0.73 -3.77
N LEU A 45 21.77 -1.81 -3.13
CA LEU A 45 22.89 -1.80 -2.20
C LEU A 45 24.20 -1.43 -2.85
N SER A 46 24.43 -1.80 -4.11
CA SER A 46 25.68 -1.51 -4.83
C SER A 46 25.93 -0.01 -5.06
N PHE A 47 24.90 0.83 -4.98
CA PHE A 47 25.03 2.28 -5.04
C PHE A 47 25.51 2.91 -3.71
N ILE A 48 25.37 2.18 -2.60
CA ILE A 48 25.63 2.71 -1.25
C ILE A 48 26.85 2.02 -0.63
N VAL A 49 27.03 0.72 -0.92
CA VAL A 49 28.02 -0.14 -0.26
C VAL A 49 28.92 -0.78 -1.30
N PRO A 50 30.24 -0.85 -1.08
CA PRO A 50 31.18 -1.53 -1.98
C PRO A 50 30.78 -3.00 -2.20
N TRP A 51 30.99 -3.48 -3.42
CA TRP A 51 30.64 -4.85 -3.82
C TRP A 51 31.28 -5.94 -2.94
N ALA A 52 32.47 -5.67 -2.44
CA ALA A 52 33.17 -6.58 -1.51
C ALA A 52 32.36 -6.81 -0.21
N GLU A 53 31.72 -5.78 0.32
CA GLU A 53 30.89 -5.86 1.53
C GLU A 53 29.56 -6.58 1.26
N ILE A 54 28.96 -6.33 0.09
CA ILE A 54 27.74 -7.03 -0.33
C ILE A 54 28.02 -8.54 -0.39
N ARG A 55 29.13 -8.94 -1.01
CA ARG A 55 29.53 -10.36 -1.13
C ARG A 55 29.72 -11.03 0.24
N LYS A 56 30.32 -10.34 1.20
CA LYS A 56 30.51 -10.86 2.56
C LYS A 56 29.19 -11.12 3.29
N ASN A 57 28.13 -10.35 2.95
CA ASN A 57 26.84 -10.37 3.63
C ASN A 57 25.69 -10.95 2.78
N LEU A 58 26.01 -11.65 1.67
CA LEU A 58 25.00 -12.27 0.81
C LEU A 58 24.05 -13.21 1.55
N GLY A 59 24.56 -13.91 2.58
CA GLY A 59 23.74 -14.79 3.42
C GLY A 59 22.63 -14.01 4.13
N PHE A 60 22.95 -12.87 4.74
CA PHE A 60 21.97 -12.02 5.39
C PHE A 60 20.99 -11.38 4.39
N ILE A 61 21.50 -10.90 3.26
CA ILE A 61 20.67 -10.35 2.17
C ILE A 61 19.67 -11.43 1.70
N GLY A 62 20.14 -12.66 1.51
CA GLY A 62 19.27 -13.78 1.16
C GLY A 62 18.18 -14.03 2.20
N ILE A 63 18.51 -14.09 3.50
CA ILE A 63 17.54 -14.25 4.58
C ILE A 63 16.51 -13.12 4.54
N ALA A 64 16.96 -11.87 4.42
CA ALA A 64 16.07 -10.70 4.39
C ALA A 64 15.14 -10.73 3.18
N VAL A 65 15.65 -11.07 2.00
CA VAL A 65 14.85 -11.18 0.78
C VAL A 65 13.83 -12.32 0.89
N PHE A 66 14.25 -13.52 1.27
CA PHE A 66 13.35 -14.66 1.41
C PHE A 66 12.25 -14.41 2.44
N SER A 67 12.60 -13.82 3.58
CA SER A 67 11.63 -13.53 4.65
C SER A 67 10.56 -12.51 4.26
N CYS A 68 10.83 -11.66 3.26
CA CYS A 68 9.85 -10.76 2.67
C CYS A 68 9.09 -11.40 1.50
N THR A 69 9.83 -12.01 0.56
CA THR A 69 9.24 -12.42 -0.72
C THR A 69 8.40 -13.68 -0.64
N LEU A 70 8.76 -14.64 0.23
CA LEU A 70 7.99 -15.88 0.41
C LEU A 70 6.60 -15.61 1.01
N PRO A 71 6.46 -14.89 2.15
CA PRO A 71 5.15 -14.51 2.64
C PRO A 71 4.37 -13.63 1.67
N TYR A 72 5.06 -12.78 0.90
CA TYR A 72 4.43 -11.93 -0.10
C TYR A 72 3.71 -12.76 -1.19
N VAL A 73 4.37 -13.76 -1.76
CA VAL A 73 3.75 -14.65 -2.76
C VAL A 73 2.60 -15.44 -2.13
N ALA A 74 2.80 -16.02 -0.94
CA ALA A 74 1.76 -16.79 -0.27
C ALA A 74 0.51 -15.94 0.02
N LEU A 75 0.69 -14.69 0.48
CA LEU A 75 -0.41 -13.77 0.73
C LEU A 75 -1.08 -13.28 -0.55
N ALA A 76 -0.33 -13.10 -1.65
CA ALA A 76 -0.88 -12.73 -2.94
C ALA A 76 -1.82 -13.78 -3.53
N MET A 77 -1.70 -15.04 -3.10
CA MET A 77 -2.65 -16.12 -3.46
C MET A 77 -3.97 -16.06 -2.69
N VAL A 78 -4.03 -15.31 -1.59
CA VAL A 78 -5.19 -15.27 -0.70
C VAL A 78 -5.89 -13.91 -0.75
N ASN A 79 -5.13 -12.85 -0.95
CA ASN A 79 -5.64 -11.48 -0.92
C ASN A 79 -4.79 -10.58 -1.81
N GLU A 80 -5.44 -9.71 -2.57
CA GLU A 80 -4.80 -8.74 -3.47
C GLU A 80 -4.46 -7.40 -2.82
N GLU A 81 -4.94 -7.13 -1.60
CA GLU A 81 -4.87 -5.79 -1.02
C GLU A 81 -3.65 -5.56 -0.12
N PHE A 82 -3.17 -6.57 0.62
CA PHE A 82 -2.18 -6.39 1.70
C PHE A 82 -0.90 -7.21 1.62
N PRO A 83 -0.63 -8.00 0.60
CA PRO A 83 0.53 -8.90 0.59
C PRO A 83 1.84 -8.19 0.91
N SER A 84 2.05 -7.01 0.32
CA SER A 84 3.28 -6.24 0.50
C SER A 84 3.47 -5.71 1.92
N LEU A 85 2.40 -5.23 2.57
CA LEU A 85 2.48 -4.67 3.92
C LEU A 85 2.78 -5.75 4.96
N VAL A 86 2.01 -6.84 4.92
CA VAL A 86 2.14 -7.93 5.90
C VAL A 86 3.48 -8.68 5.69
N ALA A 87 3.82 -8.97 4.45
CA ALA A 87 5.09 -9.61 4.12
C ALA A 87 6.29 -8.74 4.49
N GLY A 88 6.19 -7.41 4.26
CA GLY A 88 7.21 -6.45 4.70
C GLY A 88 7.41 -6.45 6.20
N ALA A 89 6.32 -6.52 6.99
CA ALA A 89 6.40 -6.60 8.44
C ALA A 89 7.02 -7.92 8.91
N ILE A 90 6.63 -9.05 8.32
CA ILE A 90 7.24 -10.35 8.61
C ILE A 90 8.73 -10.33 8.28
N GLY A 91 9.09 -9.83 7.10
CA GLY A 91 10.47 -9.73 6.66
C GLY A 91 11.31 -8.83 7.56
N LEU A 92 10.76 -7.70 8.02
CA LEU A 92 11.42 -6.81 8.98
C LEU A 92 11.68 -7.55 10.31
N MET A 93 10.68 -8.22 10.86
CA MET A 93 10.84 -8.96 12.12
C MET A 93 11.90 -10.06 12.01
N VAL A 94 11.84 -10.85 10.94
CA VAL A 94 12.81 -11.94 10.69
C VAL A 94 14.21 -11.37 10.46
N SER A 95 14.34 -10.28 9.70
CA SER A 95 15.63 -9.65 9.42
C SER A 95 16.26 -9.07 10.69
N VAL A 96 15.48 -8.41 11.54
CA VAL A 96 15.95 -7.90 12.83
C VAL A 96 16.39 -9.05 13.74
N PHE A 97 15.61 -10.12 13.79
CA PHE A 97 15.96 -11.30 14.57
C PHE A 97 17.25 -11.97 14.06
N ALA A 98 17.38 -12.17 12.74
CA ALA A 98 18.55 -12.73 12.11
C ALA A 98 19.80 -11.86 12.33
N ALA A 99 19.67 -10.54 12.20
CA ALA A 99 20.74 -9.59 12.47
C ALA A 99 21.22 -9.67 13.93
N ASN A 100 20.28 -9.72 14.89
CA ASN A 100 20.62 -9.86 16.32
C ASN A 100 21.34 -11.19 16.64
N ARG A 101 21.11 -12.23 15.85
CA ARG A 101 21.80 -13.53 15.96
C ARG A 101 23.09 -13.60 15.15
N GLY A 102 23.35 -12.59 14.30
CA GLY A 102 24.48 -12.59 13.37
C GLY A 102 24.34 -13.58 12.20
N TRP A 103 23.12 -14.02 11.89
CA TRP A 103 22.88 -14.99 10.82
C TRP A 103 23.16 -14.38 9.44
N GLY A 104 24.11 -14.97 8.73
CA GLY A 104 24.49 -14.56 7.38
C GLY A 104 25.27 -13.24 7.31
N LEU A 105 25.56 -12.61 8.45
CA LEU A 105 26.43 -11.43 8.54
C LEU A 105 27.90 -11.83 8.61
N SER A 106 28.78 -11.03 8.03
CA SER A 106 30.21 -11.21 8.18
C SER A 106 30.64 -10.96 9.63
N LYS A 107 31.74 -11.59 10.04
CA LYS A 107 32.27 -11.45 11.41
C LYS A 107 32.62 -10.00 11.78
N ASP A 108 32.94 -9.17 10.79
CA ASP A 108 33.27 -7.76 10.94
C ASP A 108 32.06 -6.92 11.41
N TYR A 109 30.82 -7.40 11.13
CA TYR A 109 29.56 -6.80 11.58
C TYR A 109 28.95 -7.50 12.80
N ALA A 110 29.55 -8.58 13.25
CA ALA A 110 29.07 -9.32 14.41
C ALA A 110 29.35 -8.54 15.68
N LYS A 111 28.32 -7.83 16.15
CA LYS A 111 28.22 -7.17 17.45
C LYS A 111 29.35 -6.18 17.75
N ASP A 112 29.07 -4.91 17.54
CA ASP A 112 29.76 -3.86 18.28
C ASP A 112 29.56 -4.16 19.79
N PRO A 113 30.63 -4.46 20.53
CA PRO A 113 30.54 -4.73 22.00
C PRO A 113 29.94 -3.55 22.76
N ASN A 114 30.01 -2.33 22.20
CA ASN A 114 29.52 -1.09 22.77
C ASN A 114 28.12 -0.70 22.27
N ALA A 115 27.50 -1.52 21.40
CA ALA A 115 26.12 -1.25 20.96
C ALA A 115 25.18 -1.29 22.17
N GLU A 116 24.57 -0.18 22.49
CA GLU A 116 23.54 -0.11 23.53
C GLU A 116 22.41 -1.09 23.20
N LYS A 117 22.16 -2.01 24.14
CA LYS A 117 21.03 -2.92 24.04
C LYS A 117 19.74 -2.12 24.15
N VAL A 118 19.08 -1.87 23.04
CA VAL A 118 17.77 -1.21 23.04
C VAL A 118 16.77 -2.11 23.79
N PRO A 119 16.14 -1.65 24.87
CA PRO A 119 15.13 -2.44 25.59
C PRO A 119 13.99 -2.83 24.66
N PHE A 120 13.49 -4.06 24.79
CA PHE A 120 12.37 -4.56 23.97
C PHE A 120 11.16 -3.63 24.01
N ALA A 121 10.87 -3.00 25.13
CA ALA A 121 9.79 -2.03 25.28
C ALA A 121 9.94 -0.82 24.33
N GLN A 122 11.16 -0.34 24.09
CA GLN A 122 11.41 0.75 23.16
C GLN A 122 11.21 0.30 21.70
N VAL A 123 11.70 -0.90 21.38
CA VAL A 123 11.49 -1.50 20.04
C VAL A 123 10.01 -1.73 19.79
N ALA A 124 9.29 -2.32 20.75
CA ALA A 124 7.86 -2.53 20.66
C ALA A 124 7.08 -1.21 20.48
N LYS A 125 7.46 -0.18 21.23
CA LYS A 125 6.88 1.16 21.10
C LYS A 125 7.16 1.75 19.70
N ALA A 126 8.36 1.60 19.17
CA ALA A 126 8.72 2.10 17.84
C ALA A 126 7.96 1.36 16.71
N LEU A 127 7.70 0.05 16.91
CA LEU A 127 6.96 -0.77 15.95
C LEU A 127 5.43 -0.72 16.14
N ALA A 128 4.94 -0.13 17.24
CA ALA A 128 3.51 -0.06 17.54
C ALA A 128 2.66 0.53 16.41
N PRO A 129 3.07 1.62 15.69
CA PRO A 129 2.30 2.15 14.58
C PRO A 129 2.09 1.12 13.47
N LEU A 130 3.14 0.38 13.13
CA LEU A 130 3.08 -0.66 12.10
C LEU A 130 2.16 -1.82 12.54
N GLY A 131 2.31 -2.27 13.78
CA GLY A 131 1.47 -3.32 14.35
C GLY A 131 -0.01 -2.91 14.41
N MET A 132 -0.31 -1.68 14.81
CA MET A 132 -1.67 -1.13 14.83
C MET A 132 -2.25 -1.05 13.42
N LEU A 133 -1.48 -0.56 12.46
CA LEU A 133 -1.91 -0.47 11.06
C LEU A 133 -2.28 -1.85 10.51
N ILE A 134 -1.40 -2.84 10.68
CA ILE A 134 -1.66 -4.22 10.24
C ILE A 134 -2.89 -4.79 10.95
N GLY A 135 -2.99 -4.61 12.27
CA GLY A 135 -4.14 -5.07 13.06
C GLY A 135 -5.45 -4.47 12.55
N MET A 136 -5.49 -3.17 12.30
CA MET A 136 -6.68 -2.50 11.76
C MET A 136 -7.02 -2.96 10.34
N LEU A 137 -6.00 -3.18 9.50
CA LEU A 137 -6.21 -3.72 8.16
C LEU A 137 -6.83 -5.11 8.21
N VAL A 138 -6.34 -5.98 9.07
CA VAL A 138 -6.91 -7.33 9.26
C VAL A 138 -8.35 -7.22 9.78
N ILE A 139 -8.59 -6.42 10.83
CA ILE A 139 -9.92 -6.25 11.43
C ILE A 139 -10.94 -5.75 10.40
N THR A 140 -10.59 -4.76 9.59
CA THR A 140 -11.50 -4.21 8.57
C THR A 140 -11.85 -5.19 7.47
N ARG A 141 -11.11 -6.32 7.36
CA ARG A 141 -11.32 -7.35 6.32
C ARG A 141 -11.99 -8.62 6.81
N ILE A 142 -12.22 -8.75 8.11
CA ILE A 142 -12.96 -9.87 8.67
C ILE A 142 -14.41 -9.79 8.17
N LYS A 143 -14.81 -10.74 7.33
CA LYS A 143 -16.17 -10.77 6.72
C LYS A 143 -17.27 -10.76 7.75
N GLN A 144 -17.05 -11.45 8.88
CA GLN A 144 -18.01 -11.57 9.98
C GLN A 144 -18.35 -10.23 10.64
N LEU A 145 -17.44 -9.26 10.59
CA LEU A 145 -17.67 -7.93 11.16
C LEU A 145 -18.46 -7.02 10.22
N GLY A 146 -18.66 -7.39 8.96
CA GLY A 146 -19.44 -6.61 8.00
C GLY A 146 -18.86 -5.23 7.65
N ILE A 147 -17.69 -4.87 8.20
CA ILE A 147 -17.10 -3.52 8.03
C ILE A 147 -16.86 -3.21 6.55
N LYS A 148 -16.39 -4.19 5.77
CA LYS A 148 -16.19 -4.01 4.32
C LYS A 148 -17.53 -3.64 3.65
N GLY A 149 -18.63 -4.33 4.00
CA GLY A 149 -19.95 -4.04 3.45
C GLY A 149 -20.41 -2.62 3.74
N LEU A 150 -20.24 -2.15 4.97
CA LEU A 150 -20.57 -0.77 5.36
C LEU A 150 -19.75 0.26 4.59
N LEU A 151 -18.45 -0.01 4.36
CA LEU A 151 -17.55 0.91 3.65
C LEU A 151 -17.70 0.89 2.12
N THR A 152 -18.39 -0.12 1.56
CA THR A 152 -18.60 -0.28 0.12
C THR A 152 -20.05 -0.23 -0.29
N SER A 153 -20.97 0.13 0.62
CA SER A 153 -22.38 0.29 0.32
C SER A 153 -22.58 1.27 -0.84
N LYS A 154 -23.49 0.91 -1.73
CA LYS A 154 -23.86 1.73 -2.88
C LYS A 154 -25.29 2.28 -2.76
N GLU A 155 -25.89 2.17 -1.55
CA GLU A 155 -27.22 2.74 -1.32
C GLU A 155 -27.15 4.26 -1.51
N GLU A 156 -28.02 4.78 -2.36
CA GLU A 156 -28.06 6.20 -2.67
C GLU A 156 -28.57 6.99 -1.47
N TRP A 157 -27.69 7.80 -0.88
CA TRP A 157 -28.09 8.72 0.18
C TRP A 157 -28.56 10.06 -0.39
N PHE A 158 -27.85 10.56 -1.41
CA PHE A 158 -28.14 11.85 -2.02
C PHE A 158 -27.78 11.78 -3.51
N SER A 159 -28.68 12.32 -4.36
CA SER A 159 -28.39 12.47 -5.79
C SER A 159 -28.74 13.88 -6.29
N PHE A 160 -27.89 14.40 -7.12
CA PHE A 160 -28.04 15.73 -7.71
C PHE A 160 -27.72 15.67 -9.21
N GLN A 161 -28.60 16.22 -10.03
CA GLN A 161 -28.39 16.31 -11.47
C GLN A 161 -27.82 17.67 -11.81
N LEU A 162 -26.70 17.70 -12.53
CA LEU A 162 -26.13 18.95 -13.01
C LEU A 162 -27.00 19.53 -14.13
N PRO A 163 -27.09 20.88 -14.23
CA PRO A 163 -27.78 21.54 -15.34
C PRO A 163 -27.24 21.06 -16.70
N PHE A 164 -28.09 21.10 -17.72
CA PHE A 164 -27.76 20.71 -19.10
C PHE A 164 -27.38 19.23 -19.30
N ASP A 165 -27.87 18.34 -18.43
CA ASP A 165 -27.57 16.89 -18.46
C ASP A 165 -26.05 16.57 -18.46
N LEU A 166 -25.24 17.44 -17.88
CA LEU A 166 -23.80 17.30 -17.86
C LEU A 166 -23.35 16.03 -17.08
N SER A 167 -24.00 15.72 -15.98
CA SER A 167 -23.75 14.51 -15.19
C SER A 167 -24.77 14.36 -14.06
N LYS A 168 -25.08 13.12 -13.66
CA LYS A 168 -25.76 12.82 -12.40
C LYS A 168 -24.71 12.53 -11.32
N ILE A 169 -24.66 13.34 -10.29
CA ILE A 169 -23.81 13.09 -9.13
C ILE A 169 -24.63 12.35 -8.09
N THR A 170 -24.17 11.17 -7.70
CA THR A 170 -24.78 10.37 -6.63
C THR A 170 -23.77 10.16 -5.52
N VAL A 171 -24.20 10.38 -4.30
CA VAL A 171 -23.40 10.10 -3.08
C VAL A 171 -24.10 8.98 -2.32
N SER A 172 -23.39 7.89 -2.07
CA SER A 172 -23.90 6.80 -1.26
C SER A 172 -23.65 7.05 0.24
N ASP A 173 -24.29 6.24 1.08
CA ASP A 173 -24.09 6.23 2.53
C ASP A 173 -22.65 5.92 2.95
N SER A 174 -21.90 5.19 2.12
CA SER A 174 -20.44 4.97 2.27
C SER A 174 -19.59 6.11 1.71
N LEU A 175 -20.14 7.30 1.45
CA LEU A 175 -19.48 8.44 0.82
C LEU A 175 -18.82 8.07 -0.52
N THR A 176 -19.36 7.11 -1.24
CA THR A 176 -18.98 6.86 -2.63
C THR A 176 -19.62 7.93 -3.52
N ILE A 177 -18.79 8.73 -4.16
CA ILE A 177 -19.24 9.77 -5.10
C ILE A 177 -19.21 9.15 -6.49
N THR A 178 -20.37 9.09 -7.15
CA THR A 178 -20.50 8.58 -8.52
C THR A 178 -20.94 9.72 -9.43
N PHE A 179 -20.17 9.93 -10.48
CA PHE A 179 -20.52 10.79 -11.61
C PHE A 179 -21.08 9.90 -12.71
N GLY A 180 -22.37 9.94 -12.90
CA GLY A 180 -23.07 9.15 -13.94
C GLY A 180 -23.32 9.97 -15.18
N ASN A 181 -23.25 9.32 -16.34
CA ASN A 181 -23.57 9.90 -17.64
C ASN A 181 -22.83 11.22 -17.92
N ILE A 182 -21.51 11.24 -17.72
CA ILE A 182 -20.67 12.43 -17.88
C ILE A 182 -20.80 12.93 -19.32
N PHE A 183 -21.21 14.20 -19.49
CA PHE A 183 -21.48 14.87 -20.76
C PHE A 183 -22.47 14.13 -21.66
N GLY A 184 -23.38 13.33 -21.08
CA GLY A 184 -24.37 12.59 -21.91
C GLY A 184 -23.79 11.41 -22.70
N GLN A 185 -22.54 11.03 -22.48
CA GLN A 185 -21.80 10.00 -23.23
C GLN A 185 -21.85 8.59 -22.59
N GLY A 186 -22.67 8.38 -21.58
CA GLY A 186 -22.74 7.09 -20.86
C GLY A 186 -21.49 6.76 -20.04
N VAL A 187 -20.53 7.67 -19.95
CA VAL A 187 -19.32 7.49 -19.15
C VAL A 187 -19.66 7.68 -17.69
N ASN A 188 -19.26 6.73 -16.86
CA ASN A 188 -19.46 6.77 -15.40
C ASN A 188 -18.11 6.74 -14.70
N ALA A 189 -17.96 7.55 -13.66
CA ALA A 189 -16.80 7.53 -12.79
C ALA A 189 -17.27 7.45 -11.34
N SER A 190 -16.65 6.58 -10.52
CA SER A 190 -16.97 6.45 -9.11
C SER A 190 -15.72 6.56 -8.26
N TYR A 191 -15.82 7.31 -7.17
CA TYR A 191 -14.76 7.46 -6.18
C TYR A 191 -15.25 7.02 -4.82
N GLN A 192 -14.68 5.91 -4.32
CA GLN A 192 -15.05 5.34 -3.03
C GLN A 192 -14.22 5.99 -1.92
N THR A 193 -14.72 7.07 -1.32
CA THR A 193 -13.96 7.88 -0.37
C THR A 193 -13.55 7.10 0.87
N LEU A 194 -14.42 6.28 1.42
CA LEU A 194 -14.13 5.50 2.64
C LEU A 194 -13.42 4.18 2.36
N TYR A 195 -13.61 3.62 1.17
CA TYR A 195 -13.05 2.32 0.82
C TYR A 195 -11.76 2.38 0.00
N VAL A 196 -11.05 3.49 0.02
CA VAL A 196 -9.67 3.43 -0.46
C VAL A 196 -8.91 2.45 0.44
N PRO A 197 -8.34 1.35 -0.12
CA PRO A 197 -7.64 0.37 0.70
C PRO A 197 -6.64 1.03 1.62
N ALA A 198 -6.73 0.71 2.91
CA ALA A 198 -5.89 1.23 3.97
C ALA A 198 -6.11 2.71 4.39
N TRP A 199 -6.94 3.53 3.71
CA TRP A 199 -7.07 4.94 4.09
C TRP A 199 -7.62 5.12 5.51
N ILE A 200 -8.73 4.48 5.82
CA ILE A 200 -9.30 4.49 7.18
C ILE A 200 -8.31 3.92 8.21
N PRO A 201 -7.73 2.73 8.04
CA PRO A 201 -6.69 2.22 8.93
C PRO A 201 -5.52 3.18 9.14
N PHE A 202 -5.04 3.86 8.08
CA PHE A 202 -3.97 4.84 8.22
C PHE A 202 -4.39 6.04 9.06
N VAL A 203 -5.56 6.63 8.78
CA VAL A 203 -6.07 7.78 9.54
C VAL A 203 -6.22 7.44 11.02
N PHE A 204 -6.87 6.32 11.33
CA PHE A 204 -7.03 5.87 12.73
C PHE A 204 -5.70 5.59 13.41
N THR A 205 -4.77 4.92 12.72
CA THR A 205 -3.42 4.65 13.26
C THR A 205 -2.71 5.96 13.60
N VAL A 206 -2.76 6.98 12.72
CA VAL A 206 -2.14 8.28 12.99
C VAL A 206 -2.77 8.94 14.22
N TRP A 207 -4.10 8.94 14.35
CA TRP A 207 -4.77 9.49 15.52
C TRP A 207 -4.39 8.78 16.80
N ILE A 208 -4.37 7.44 16.79
CA ILE A 208 -3.95 6.64 17.94
C ILE A 208 -2.48 6.92 18.29
N CYS A 209 -1.61 7.07 17.29
CA CYS A 209 -0.21 7.42 17.50
C CYS A 209 -0.04 8.79 18.14
N ILE A 210 -0.77 9.80 17.71
CA ILE A 210 -0.75 11.14 18.32
C ILE A 210 -1.06 11.03 19.81
N LEU A 211 -2.07 10.23 20.18
CA LEU A 211 -2.44 9.99 21.58
C LEU A 211 -1.39 9.16 22.33
N LEU A 212 -0.92 8.07 21.73
CA LEU A 212 0.05 7.15 22.35
C LEU A 212 1.40 7.84 22.66
N TYR A 213 1.86 8.65 21.73
CA TYR A 213 3.13 9.38 21.88
C TYR A 213 2.96 10.75 22.55
N LYS A 214 1.72 11.08 22.95
CA LYS A 214 1.40 12.36 23.59
C LYS A 214 1.92 13.57 22.78
N THR A 215 1.79 13.50 21.45
CA THR A 215 2.26 14.54 20.55
C THR A 215 1.39 15.79 20.73
N LYS A 216 2.03 16.95 20.87
CA LYS A 216 1.28 18.22 20.96
C LYS A 216 0.57 18.50 19.66
N PHE A 217 -0.64 19.01 19.73
CA PHE A 217 -1.46 19.33 18.54
C PHE A 217 -0.72 20.25 17.56
N LYS A 218 0.04 21.22 18.05
CA LYS A 218 0.86 22.11 17.22
C LYS A 218 1.89 21.36 16.40
N ASP A 219 2.53 20.34 16.98
CA ASP A 219 3.55 19.53 16.30
C ASP A 219 2.88 18.61 15.28
N ALA A 220 1.75 17.98 15.64
CA ALA A 220 0.94 17.18 14.71
C ALA A 220 0.53 18.01 13.48
N TRP A 221 0.05 19.26 13.69
CA TRP A 221 -0.32 20.15 12.60
C TRP A 221 0.88 20.51 11.70
N SER A 222 2.05 20.73 12.29
CA SER A 222 3.27 21.00 11.53
C SER A 222 3.66 19.83 10.63
N PHE A 223 3.49 18.58 11.09
CA PHE A 223 3.71 17.39 10.27
C PHE A 223 2.73 17.29 9.10
N TYR A 224 1.45 17.58 9.32
CA TYR A 224 0.47 17.62 8.23
C TYR A 224 0.84 18.67 7.18
N ALA A 225 1.22 19.87 7.61
CA ALA A 225 1.62 20.94 6.70
C ALA A 225 2.90 20.58 5.92
N ALA A 226 3.88 19.98 6.58
CA ALA A 226 5.11 19.50 5.94
C ALA A 226 4.81 18.40 4.91
N THR A 227 3.97 17.43 5.26
CA THR A 227 3.54 16.34 4.36
C THR A 227 2.81 16.89 3.14
N PHE A 228 1.87 17.81 3.33
CA PHE A 228 1.16 18.47 2.23
C PHE A 228 2.12 19.18 1.28
N ASN A 229 3.08 19.93 1.83
CA ASN A 229 4.09 20.63 1.03
C ASN A 229 4.99 19.69 0.23
N GLN A 230 5.32 18.52 0.78
CA GLN A 230 6.10 17.49 0.08
C GLN A 230 5.27 16.79 -1.00
N THR A 231 3.99 16.55 -0.75
CA THR A 231 3.14 15.72 -1.60
C THR A 231 2.49 16.51 -2.74
N LYS A 232 2.31 17.82 -2.62
CA LYS A 232 1.60 18.65 -3.61
C LYS A 232 2.16 18.56 -5.03
N LYS A 233 3.50 18.52 -5.19
CA LYS A 233 4.13 18.43 -6.52
C LYS A 233 3.95 17.04 -7.14
N PRO A 234 4.28 15.92 -6.44
CA PRO A 234 3.96 14.57 -6.91
C PRO A 234 2.47 14.39 -7.21
N LEU A 235 1.58 14.95 -6.40
CA LEU A 235 0.13 14.86 -6.62
C LEU A 235 -0.29 15.50 -7.94
N LEU A 236 0.18 16.72 -8.22
CA LEU A 236 -0.11 17.40 -9.49
C LEU A 236 0.42 16.62 -10.70
N ALA A 237 1.65 16.08 -10.60
CA ALA A 237 2.22 15.25 -11.65
C ALA A 237 1.39 13.98 -11.89
N LEU A 238 0.97 13.32 -10.79
CA LEU A 238 0.12 12.12 -10.86
C LEU A 238 -1.26 12.43 -11.47
N MET A 239 -1.86 13.55 -11.10
CA MET A 239 -3.14 13.98 -11.69
C MET A 239 -3.02 14.18 -13.19
N GLY A 240 -1.95 14.84 -13.66
CA GLY A 240 -1.69 15.00 -15.11
C GLY A 240 -1.52 13.67 -15.82
N ALA A 241 -0.74 12.76 -15.24
CA ALA A 241 -0.54 11.42 -15.78
C ALA A 241 -1.85 10.60 -15.83
N LEU A 242 -2.67 10.66 -14.77
CA LEU A 242 -3.96 9.97 -14.74
C LEU A 242 -4.93 10.49 -15.78
N ILE A 243 -5.01 11.81 -15.96
CA ILE A 243 -5.85 12.42 -17.00
C ILE A 243 -5.39 11.95 -18.39
N MET A 244 -4.08 11.96 -18.66
CA MET A 244 -3.53 11.48 -19.91
C MET A 244 -3.88 10.01 -20.16
N VAL A 245 -3.70 9.14 -19.18
CA VAL A 245 -4.04 7.72 -19.30
C VAL A 245 -5.53 7.53 -19.56
N GLN A 246 -6.39 8.25 -18.84
CA GLN A 246 -7.84 8.17 -19.05
C GLN A 246 -8.25 8.63 -20.45
N LEU A 247 -7.64 9.70 -20.97
CA LEU A 247 -7.88 10.15 -22.35
C LEU A 247 -7.44 9.10 -23.39
N MET A 248 -6.35 8.38 -23.14
CA MET A 248 -5.90 7.30 -24.03
C MET A 248 -6.83 6.09 -24.00
N MET A 249 -7.57 5.88 -22.92
CA MET A 249 -8.52 4.76 -22.76
C MET A 249 -9.94 5.10 -23.23
N VAL A 250 -10.25 6.37 -23.47
CA VAL A 250 -11.56 6.79 -24.01
C VAL A 250 -11.66 6.38 -25.48
N GLY A 251 -12.77 5.77 -25.85
CA GLY A 251 -13.04 5.36 -27.24
C GLY A 251 -13.34 3.86 -27.40
N GLY A 252 -13.32 3.08 -26.35
CA GLY A 252 -13.60 1.64 -26.42
C GLY A 252 -12.67 0.92 -27.41
N ASP A 253 -13.22 0.26 -28.43
CA ASP A 253 -12.45 -0.47 -29.44
C ASP A 253 -11.56 0.44 -30.31
N ASP A 254 -11.85 1.74 -30.36
CA ASP A 254 -11.07 2.76 -31.10
C ASP A 254 -10.09 3.50 -30.15
N SER A 255 -9.95 3.08 -28.91
CA SER A 255 -9.02 3.69 -27.97
C SER A 255 -7.56 3.48 -28.39
N MET A 256 -6.69 4.43 -28.01
CA MET A 256 -5.24 4.30 -28.24
C MET A 256 -4.62 3.09 -27.51
N VAL A 257 -5.24 2.67 -26.41
CA VAL A 257 -4.84 1.49 -25.63
C VAL A 257 -5.98 0.49 -25.73
N LYS A 258 -5.78 -0.56 -26.52
CA LYS A 258 -6.68 -1.73 -26.53
C LYS A 258 -6.38 -2.56 -25.29
N ILE A 259 -7.39 -2.75 -24.47
CA ILE A 259 -7.33 -3.60 -23.27
C ILE A 259 -7.97 -4.95 -23.58
#